data_48ed2687ad43f43dbff71260d55d273e
#
_entry.id   48ed2687ad43f43dbff71260d55d273e
#
_cell.length_a   1.000
_cell.length_b   1.000
_cell.length_c   1.000
_cell.angle_alpha   90.00
_cell.angle_beta   90.00
_cell.angle_gamma   90.00
#
_symmetry.space_group_name_H-M   'P 1'
#
loop_
_entity.id
_entity.type
_entity.pdbx_description
1 polymer ?
#
loop_
_entity_poly.entity_id
_entity_poly.type
_entity_poly.pdbx_seq_one_letter_code
_entity_poly.pdbx_strand_id
1 'polypeptide(L)'
;MAIIPARGGSKGITDKNLQPVGGIPLIARAIHSALASKLIDEVYVSTDSDCIAEAARSAGAGVITRPDDISGDTASSESAILHAISELPEAETVVFIQATSPFIDPADLTKACDMVNSGEFDMAFSGVEDHGFRWEEHDGAFSPIGHEASSRPRRQDLPHRILETGAFYVFRASGIVSSGSRFHGRIGVVEVARNNAMEIDSYDDLELARRLAQSEYPAEGVGPVDLVVFDFDGVHTDDRVFVDESGVESVRVKRGDGMGIGLLKKAGVPILILSTEKNPVVTARAK
;
A
#
# COMPACT_ATOMS: atom_id res chain seq x y z
N MET A 1 11.94 5.33 -15.67
CA MET A 1 10.48 5.49 -15.50
C MET A 1 9.91 4.39 -14.61
N ALA A 2 8.75 4.62 -13.94
CA ALA A 2 8.07 3.60 -13.16
C ALA A 2 6.83 3.04 -13.90
N ILE A 3 6.60 1.74 -13.78
CA ILE A 3 5.42 1.04 -14.28
C ILE A 3 4.72 0.37 -13.09
N ILE A 4 3.44 0.66 -12.90
CA ILE A 4 2.61 0.13 -11.81
C ILE A 4 1.45 -0.67 -12.44
N PRO A 5 1.55 -1.98 -12.61
CA PRO A 5 0.42 -2.77 -13.07
C PRO A 5 -0.67 -2.87 -12.00
N ALA A 6 -1.87 -2.45 -12.34
CA ALA A 6 -3.03 -2.48 -11.46
C ALA A 6 -4.27 -2.88 -12.24
N ARG A 7 -4.63 -4.16 -12.23
CA ARG A 7 -5.84 -4.64 -12.90
C ARG A 7 -7.09 -4.38 -12.08
N GLY A 8 -8.22 -4.28 -12.76
CA GLY A 8 -9.54 -4.42 -12.15
C GLY A 8 -9.78 -5.86 -11.63
N GLY A 9 -10.88 -6.11 -10.95
CA GLY A 9 -11.35 -7.47 -10.63
C GLY A 9 -10.44 -8.27 -9.67
N SER A 10 -9.90 -7.65 -8.63
CA SER A 10 -9.14 -8.34 -7.58
C SER A 10 -9.99 -9.38 -6.84
N LYS A 11 -9.53 -10.65 -6.73
CA LYS A 11 -10.29 -11.76 -6.15
C LYS A 11 -10.39 -11.71 -4.62
N GLY A 12 -9.31 -11.37 -3.93
CA GLY A 12 -9.26 -11.43 -2.45
C GLY A 12 -9.93 -10.24 -1.78
N ILE A 13 -9.76 -9.04 -2.33
CA ILE A 13 -10.30 -7.79 -1.81
C ILE A 13 -10.96 -7.05 -2.98
N THR A 14 -12.25 -6.73 -2.85
CA THR A 14 -12.97 -5.96 -3.87
C THR A 14 -12.28 -4.62 -4.08
N ASP A 15 -12.01 -4.28 -5.36
CA ASP A 15 -11.34 -3.03 -5.76
C ASP A 15 -10.05 -2.75 -4.98
N LYS A 16 -9.24 -3.79 -4.75
CA LYS A 16 -8.05 -3.75 -3.88
C LYS A 16 -7.19 -2.51 -4.11
N ASN A 17 -6.87 -2.19 -5.37
CA ASN A 17 -6.00 -1.07 -5.73
C ASN A 17 -6.60 0.31 -5.40
N LEU A 18 -7.91 0.39 -5.22
CA LEU A 18 -8.64 1.61 -4.82
C LEU A 18 -8.93 1.67 -3.32
N GLN A 19 -8.63 0.60 -2.57
CA GLN A 19 -8.83 0.59 -1.12
C GLN A 19 -7.95 1.62 -0.42
N PRO A 20 -8.52 2.45 0.48
CA PRO A 20 -7.75 3.48 1.16
C PRO A 20 -6.94 2.89 2.33
N VAL A 21 -5.69 3.33 2.42
CA VAL A 21 -4.79 3.13 3.55
C VAL A 21 -4.28 4.51 3.98
N GLY A 22 -4.57 4.92 5.21
CA GLY A 22 -4.30 6.28 5.66
C GLY A 22 -5.06 7.35 4.86
N GLY A 23 -6.28 7.05 4.38
CA GLY A 23 -7.10 7.95 3.56
C GLY A 23 -6.68 8.06 2.09
N ILE A 24 -5.62 7.38 1.65
CA ILE A 24 -5.07 7.43 0.28
C ILE A 24 -5.25 6.06 -0.38
N PRO A 25 -5.84 5.96 -1.59
CA PRO A 25 -5.94 4.71 -2.34
C PRO A 25 -4.57 4.04 -2.54
N LEU A 26 -4.50 2.70 -2.50
CA LEU A 26 -3.24 1.96 -2.66
C LEU A 26 -2.49 2.34 -3.94
N ILE A 27 -3.21 2.45 -5.07
CA ILE A 27 -2.60 2.87 -6.33
C ILE A 27 -2.00 4.28 -6.23
N ALA A 28 -2.68 5.22 -5.57
CA ALA A 28 -2.18 6.57 -5.39
C ALA A 28 -0.97 6.62 -4.46
N ARG A 29 -0.91 5.79 -3.41
CA ARG A 29 0.27 5.65 -2.54
C ARG A 29 1.50 5.21 -3.33
N ALA A 30 1.36 4.17 -4.15
CA ALA A 30 2.45 3.68 -5.00
C ALA A 30 2.94 4.76 -5.98
N ILE A 31 2.01 5.50 -6.60
CA ILE A 31 2.33 6.62 -7.50
C ILE A 31 3.08 7.72 -6.75
N HIS A 32 2.60 8.14 -5.58
CA HIS A 32 3.25 9.20 -4.78
C HIS A 32 4.66 8.80 -4.35
N SER A 33 4.86 7.53 -3.93
CA SER A 33 6.19 7.03 -3.59
C SER A 33 7.14 7.06 -4.80
N ALA A 34 6.64 6.69 -5.98
CA ALA A 34 7.42 6.75 -7.22
C ALA A 34 7.78 8.19 -7.61
N LEU A 35 6.81 9.12 -7.60
CA LEU A 35 7.02 10.53 -7.94
C LEU A 35 7.94 11.26 -6.95
N ALA A 36 7.98 10.81 -5.69
CA ALA A 36 8.88 11.35 -4.68
C ALA A 36 10.33 10.82 -4.77
N SER A 37 10.58 9.78 -5.58
CA SER A 37 11.93 9.27 -5.84
C SER A 37 12.70 10.21 -6.77
N LYS A 38 13.98 10.46 -6.47
CA LYS A 38 14.82 11.41 -7.22
C LYS A 38 15.24 10.96 -8.62
N LEU A 39 15.08 9.67 -8.91
CA LEU A 39 15.55 9.05 -10.16
C LEU A 39 14.43 8.43 -10.98
N ILE A 40 13.18 8.80 -10.68
CA ILE A 40 12.01 8.42 -11.46
C ILE A 40 11.39 9.68 -12.04
N ASP A 41 11.53 9.85 -13.36
CA ASP A 41 11.04 11.03 -14.06
C ASP A 41 9.54 10.92 -14.41
N GLU A 42 9.09 9.70 -14.73
CA GLU A 42 7.74 9.44 -15.19
C GLU A 42 7.15 8.19 -14.53
N VAL A 43 5.86 8.24 -14.25
CA VAL A 43 5.11 7.13 -13.63
C VAL A 43 3.92 6.78 -14.50
N TYR A 44 3.78 5.50 -14.84
CA TYR A 44 2.66 4.99 -15.63
C TYR A 44 1.96 3.86 -14.89
N VAL A 45 0.64 3.87 -14.93
CA VAL A 45 -0.21 2.77 -14.45
C VAL A 45 -0.73 1.98 -15.64
N SER A 46 -0.42 0.68 -15.67
CA SER A 46 -0.97 -0.24 -16.68
C SER A 46 -2.24 -0.88 -16.12
N THR A 47 -3.41 -0.56 -16.69
CA THR A 47 -4.71 -1.01 -16.17
C THR A 47 -5.73 -1.23 -17.29
N ASP A 48 -6.67 -2.15 -17.03
CA ASP A 48 -7.89 -2.44 -17.80
C ASP A 48 -9.13 -1.76 -17.19
N SER A 49 -8.98 -1.04 -16.05
CA SER A 49 -10.09 -0.46 -15.29
C SER A 49 -10.12 1.06 -15.39
N ASP A 50 -11.26 1.60 -15.84
CA ASP A 50 -11.48 3.06 -15.94
C ASP A 50 -11.37 3.75 -14.56
N CYS A 51 -11.86 3.11 -13.49
CA CYS A 51 -11.80 3.67 -12.15
C CYS A 51 -10.34 3.77 -11.63
N ILE A 52 -9.51 2.76 -11.94
CA ILE A 52 -8.08 2.80 -11.59
C ILE A 52 -7.36 3.83 -12.46
N ALA A 53 -7.70 3.92 -13.75
CA ALA A 53 -7.13 4.91 -14.67
C ALA A 53 -7.43 6.35 -14.21
N GLU A 54 -8.64 6.62 -13.74
CA GLU A 54 -9.02 7.94 -13.20
C GLU A 54 -8.26 8.25 -11.92
N ALA A 55 -8.19 7.30 -10.98
CA ALA A 55 -7.42 7.45 -9.75
C ALA A 55 -5.91 7.69 -10.04
N ALA A 56 -5.35 6.98 -11.03
CA ALA A 56 -3.97 7.14 -11.45
C ALA A 56 -3.70 8.55 -12.01
N ARG A 57 -4.54 9.04 -12.92
CA ARG A 57 -4.41 10.40 -13.48
C ARG A 57 -4.53 11.46 -12.39
N SER A 58 -5.48 11.28 -11.46
CA SER A 58 -5.68 12.19 -10.33
C SER A 58 -4.47 12.23 -9.39
N ALA A 59 -3.72 11.13 -9.29
CA ALA A 59 -2.49 11.02 -8.50
C ALA A 59 -1.23 11.49 -9.27
N GLY A 60 -1.35 11.91 -10.54
CA GLY A 60 -0.25 12.45 -11.34
C GLY A 60 0.48 11.44 -12.23
N ALA A 61 -0.07 10.23 -12.44
CA ALA A 61 0.51 9.23 -13.33
C ALA A 61 -0.11 9.25 -14.74
N GLY A 62 0.69 8.86 -15.74
CA GLY A 62 0.19 8.44 -17.04
C GLY A 62 -0.54 7.09 -16.96
N VAL A 63 -1.34 6.78 -17.97
CA VAL A 63 -2.11 5.52 -18.03
C VAL A 63 -1.82 4.80 -19.34
N ILE A 64 -1.50 3.52 -19.22
CA ILE A 64 -1.39 2.59 -20.34
C ILE A 64 -2.60 1.67 -20.26
N THR A 65 -3.44 1.69 -21.30
CA THR A 65 -4.60 0.80 -21.39
C THR A 65 -4.12 -0.62 -21.65
N ARG A 66 -4.40 -1.51 -20.70
CA ARG A 66 -3.99 -2.90 -20.80
C ARG A 66 -5.01 -3.71 -21.61
N PRO A 67 -4.58 -4.44 -22.64
CA PRO A 67 -5.46 -5.35 -23.39
C PRO A 67 -6.07 -6.46 -22.53
N ASP A 68 -7.28 -6.90 -22.89
CA ASP A 68 -8.05 -7.90 -22.13
C ASP A 68 -7.32 -9.25 -22.04
N ASP A 69 -6.58 -9.65 -23.06
CA ASP A 69 -5.85 -10.92 -23.13
C ASP A 69 -4.71 -11.04 -22.12
N ILE A 70 -4.19 -9.90 -21.63
CA ILE A 70 -3.16 -9.84 -20.58
C ILE A 70 -3.70 -9.20 -19.26
N SER A 71 -5.02 -9.09 -19.12
CA SER A 71 -5.68 -8.55 -17.92
C SER A 71 -6.34 -9.64 -17.06
N GLY A 72 -6.42 -10.86 -17.56
CA GLY A 72 -7.05 -12.00 -16.88
C GLY A 72 -6.29 -12.47 -15.63
N ASP A 73 -6.92 -13.38 -14.89
CA ASP A 73 -6.39 -13.93 -13.63
C ASP A 73 -5.10 -14.73 -13.77
N THR A 74 -4.86 -15.28 -14.95
CA THR A 74 -3.66 -16.06 -15.27
C THR A 74 -2.56 -15.26 -15.95
N ALA A 75 -2.81 -13.96 -16.21
CA ALA A 75 -1.82 -13.08 -16.80
C ALA A 75 -0.67 -12.84 -15.83
N SER A 76 0.56 -13.00 -16.32
CA SER A 76 1.76 -12.74 -15.51
C SER A 76 2.02 -11.25 -15.38
N SER A 77 2.73 -10.86 -14.32
CA SER A 77 3.21 -9.47 -14.19
C SER A 77 4.16 -9.10 -15.33
N GLU A 78 4.95 -10.05 -15.80
CA GLU A 78 5.87 -9.88 -16.93
C GLU A 78 5.15 -9.48 -18.21
N SER A 79 3.99 -10.09 -18.52
CA SER A 79 3.22 -9.72 -19.72
C SER A 79 2.74 -8.26 -19.66
N ALA A 80 2.30 -7.81 -18.49
CA ALA A 80 1.88 -6.43 -18.30
C ALA A 80 3.06 -5.44 -18.40
N ILE A 81 4.23 -5.83 -17.89
CA ILE A 81 5.45 -5.02 -17.95
C ILE A 81 5.96 -4.94 -19.39
N LEU A 82 6.05 -6.06 -20.10
CA LEU A 82 6.52 -6.12 -21.50
C LEU A 82 5.60 -5.32 -22.42
N HIS A 83 4.27 -5.42 -22.22
CA HIS A 83 3.32 -4.57 -22.93
C HIS A 83 3.59 -3.08 -22.66
N ALA A 84 3.75 -2.68 -21.39
CA ALA A 84 4.01 -1.30 -21.04
C ALA A 84 5.33 -0.79 -21.65
N ILE A 85 6.38 -1.60 -21.67
CA ILE A 85 7.66 -1.26 -22.31
C ILE A 85 7.46 -1.08 -23.84
N SER A 86 6.61 -1.88 -24.48
CA SER A 86 6.34 -1.73 -25.92
C SER A 86 5.63 -0.43 -26.28
N GLU A 87 4.82 0.09 -25.36
CA GLU A 87 4.16 1.40 -25.47
C GLU A 87 5.09 2.59 -25.13
N LEU A 88 6.22 2.31 -24.47
CA LEU A 88 7.18 3.30 -23.96
C LEU A 88 8.60 2.96 -24.42
N PRO A 89 8.91 3.03 -25.71
CA PRO A 89 10.19 2.58 -26.27
C PRO A 89 11.41 3.35 -25.76
N GLU A 90 11.22 4.55 -25.20
CA GLU A 90 12.28 5.38 -24.61
C GLU A 90 12.76 4.86 -23.23
N ALA A 91 12.07 3.84 -22.67
CA ALA A 91 12.38 3.32 -21.34
C ALA A 91 13.72 2.55 -21.34
N GLU A 92 14.77 3.11 -20.77
CA GLU A 92 16.05 2.42 -20.56
C GLU A 92 16.05 1.62 -19.26
N THR A 93 15.70 2.29 -18.15
CA THR A 93 15.56 1.69 -16.82
C THR A 93 14.11 1.72 -16.38
N VAL A 94 13.59 0.56 -16.00
CA VAL A 94 12.21 0.35 -15.57
C VAL A 94 12.18 0.05 -14.09
N VAL A 95 11.32 0.76 -13.36
CA VAL A 95 10.96 0.48 -11.96
C VAL A 95 9.57 -0.14 -11.96
N PHE A 96 9.49 -1.44 -11.79
CA PHE A 96 8.23 -2.13 -11.59
C PHE A 96 7.82 -2.03 -10.12
N ILE A 97 6.63 -1.49 -9.84
CA ILE A 97 6.11 -1.31 -8.49
C ILE A 97 4.78 -2.06 -8.36
N GLN A 98 4.61 -2.81 -7.28
CA GLN A 98 3.34 -3.44 -6.94
C GLN A 98 2.50 -2.48 -6.05
N ALA A 99 1.28 -2.15 -6.51
CA ALA A 99 0.36 -1.28 -5.77
C ALA A 99 -0.11 -1.91 -4.43
N THR A 100 0.07 -3.22 -4.27
CA THR A 100 -0.27 -3.98 -3.06
C THR A 100 0.68 -3.73 -1.88
N SER A 101 1.80 -3.05 -2.11
CA SER A 101 2.77 -2.68 -1.07
C SER A 101 2.55 -1.22 -0.64
N PRO A 102 1.88 -0.98 0.52
CA PRO A 102 1.41 0.35 0.88
C PRO A 102 2.48 1.31 1.41
N PHE A 103 3.67 0.81 1.78
CA PHE A 103 4.68 1.56 2.54
C PHE A 103 6.04 1.59 1.83
N ILE A 104 6.05 1.93 0.54
CA ILE A 104 7.28 2.03 -0.24
C ILE A 104 7.97 3.36 0.08
N ASP A 105 9.23 3.29 0.56
CA ASP A 105 10.05 4.47 0.79
C ASP A 105 10.66 4.97 -0.54
N PRO A 106 10.46 6.23 -0.92
CA PRO A 106 11.08 6.81 -2.11
C PRO A 106 12.62 6.73 -2.12
N ALA A 107 13.26 6.73 -0.94
CA ALA A 107 14.70 6.59 -0.83
C ALA A 107 15.18 5.19 -1.24
N ASP A 108 14.41 4.14 -0.94
CA ASP A 108 14.71 2.78 -1.36
C ASP A 108 14.57 2.61 -2.87
N LEU A 109 13.58 3.24 -3.49
CA LEU A 109 13.44 3.30 -4.96
C LEU A 109 14.64 4.01 -5.60
N THR A 110 15.07 5.15 -5.05
CA THR A 110 16.23 5.88 -5.52
C THR A 110 17.49 5.02 -5.44
N LYS A 111 17.70 4.32 -4.32
CA LYS A 111 18.86 3.43 -4.14
C LYS A 111 18.87 2.29 -5.16
N ALA A 112 17.71 1.66 -5.42
CA ALA A 112 17.61 0.61 -6.43
C ALA A 112 17.93 1.12 -7.85
N CYS A 113 17.45 2.32 -8.19
CA CYS A 113 17.78 2.97 -9.46
C CYS A 113 19.28 3.24 -9.59
N ASP A 114 19.93 3.74 -8.53
CA ASP A 114 21.38 3.98 -8.52
C ASP A 114 22.17 2.70 -8.76
N MET A 115 21.81 1.59 -8.12
CA MET A 115 22.45 0.29 -8.28
C MET A 115 22.43 -0.21 -9.73
N VAL A 116 21.29 -0.01 -10.43
CA VAL A 116 21.14 -0.43 -11.82
C VAL A 116 21.75 0.59 -12.78
N ASN A 117 21.57 1.88 -12.54
CA ASN A 117 22.08 2.94 -13.42
C ASN A 117 23.61 3.04 -13.41
N SER A 118 24.24 2.76 -12.27
CA SER A 118 25.71 2.68 -12.17
C SER A 118 26.32 1.50 -12.95
N GLY A 119 25.51 0.50 -13.33
CA GLY A 119 25.96 -0.75 -13.94
C GLY A 119 26.59 -1.73 -12.96
N GLU A 120 26.45 -1.50 -11.65
CA GLU A 120 26.90 -2.44 -10.62
C GLU A 120 26.05 -3.73 -10.64
N PHE A 121 24.75 -3.59 -10.92
CA PHE A 121 23.79 -4.68 -11.06
C PHE A 121 22.96 -4.52 -12.32
N ASP A 122 22.54 -5.65 -12.91
CA ASP A 122 21.64 -5.67 -14.06
C ASP A 122 20.19 -5.46 -13.65
N MET A 123 19.86 -5.90 -12.42
CA MET A 123 18.58 -5.65 -11.78
C MET A 123 18.74 -5.58 -10.26
N ALA A 124 17.79 -4.93 -9.58
CA ALA A 124 17.69 -4.86 -8.12
C ALA A 124 16.24 -5.02 -7.67
N PHE A 125 16.04 -5.61 -6.50
CA PHE A 125 14.70 -5.77 -5.92
C PHE A 125 14.68 -5.42 -4.43
N SER A 126 13.48 -5.19 -3.90
CA SER A 126 13.23 -4.94 -2.48
C SER A 126 13.21 -6.24 -1.69
N GLY A 127 13.99 -6.31 -0.64
CA GLY A 127 14.05 -7.48 0.24
C GLY A 127 14.17 -7.11 1.71
N VAL A 128 13.84 -8.03 2.58
CA VAL A 128 14.01 -7.89 4.04
C VAL A 128 14.82 -9.06 4.58
N GLU A 129 15.68 -8.79 5.57
CA GLU A 129 16.47 -9.83 6.19
C GLU A 129 15.58 -10.93 6.83
N ASP A 130 15.81 -12.19 6.44
CA ASP A 130 15.05 -13.36 6.87
C ASP A 130 15.86 -14.29 7.76
N HIS A 131 15.32 -14.54 8.95
CA HIS A 131 15.88 -15.49 9.93
C HIS A 131 14.99 -16.71 10.13
N GLY A 132 13.97 -16.90 9.26
CA GLY A 132 13.00 -17.98 9.38
C GLY A 132 13.60 -19.36 9.12
N PHE A 133 13.16 -20.34 9.90
CA PHE A 133 13.39 -21.75 9.63
C PHE A 133 12.20 -22.28 8.84
N ARG A 134 12.38 -22.47 7.52
CA ARG A 134 11.31 -22.88 6.59
C ARG A 134 11.22 -24.39 6.51
N TRP A 135 9.99 -24.89 6.38
CA TRP A 135 9.67 -26.29 6.22
C TRP A 135 8.74 -26.47 5.04
N GLU A 136 8.94 -27.53 4.27
CA GLU A 136 8.10 -27.90 3.12
C GLU A 136 7.49 -29.27 3.36
N GLU A 137 6.22 -29.42 2.95
CA GLU A 137 5.49 -30.68 3.05
C GLU A 137 5.71 -31.51 1.80
N HIS A 138 6.11 -32.76 1.98
CA HIS A 138 6.19 -33.79 0.95
C HIS A 138 5.55 -35.07 1.48
N ASP A 139 4.53 -35.56 0.80
CA ASP A 139 3.82 -36.82 1.12
C ASP A 139 3.33 -36.90 2.59
N GLY A 140 2.84 -35.80 3.14
CA GLY A 140 2.33 -35.71 4.52
C GLY A 140 3.40 -35.61 5.60
N ALA A 141 4.68 -35.44 5.23
CA ALA A 141 5.79 -35.19 6.15
C ALA A 141 6.47 -33.85 5.84
N PHE A 142 6.99 -33.18 6.88
CA PHE A 142 7.68 -31.90 6.74
C PHE A 142 9.20 -32.10 6.74
N SER A 143 9.89 -31.48 5.78
CA SER A 143 11.35 -31.40 5.71
C SER A 143 11.84 -29.96 5.73
N PRO A 144 13.05 -29.71 6.31
CA PRO A 144 13.59 -28.36 6.39
C PRO A 144 14.12 -27.89 5.03
N ILE A 145 13.92 -26.57 4.74
CA ILE A 145 14.48 -25.91 3.56
C ILE A 145 15.62 -25.00 3.97
N GLY A 146 16.81 -25.26 3.43
CA GLY A 146 17.99 -24.40 3.63
C GLY A 146 18.54 -24.38 5.05
N HIS A 147 18.16 -25.34 5.91
CA HIS A 147 18.73 -25.56 7.24
C HIS A 147 18.65 -27.03 7.61
N GLU A 148 19.34 -27.45 8.68
CA GLU A 148 19.27 -28.80 9.24
C GLU A 148 18.22 -28.88 10.36
N ALA A 149 17.37 -29.92 10.37
CA ALA A 149 16.35 -30.13 11.40
C ALA A 149 16.93 -30.24 12.80
N SER A 150 18.13 -30.86 12.91
CA SER A 150 18.85 -31.12 14.16
C SER A 150 19.60 -29.90 14.70
N SER A 151 19.79 -28.85 13.89
CA SER A 151 20.58 -27.67 14.23
C SER A 151 19.71 -26.43 14.35
N ARG A 152 19.87 -25.69 15.46
CA ARG A 152 19.18 -24.40 15.69
C ARG A 152 20.25 -23.34 16.02
N PRO A 153 20.96 -22.83 15.00
CA PRO A 153 21.93 -21.76 15.21
C PRO A 153 21.22 -20.50 15.75
N ARG A 154 21.95 -19.70 16.51
CA ARG A 154 21.42 -18.39 16.95
C ARG A 154 21.28 -17.47 15.76
N ARG A 155 20.40 -16.46 15.87
CA ARG A 155 20.13 -15.50 14.79
C ARG A 155 21.41 -14.91 14.18
N GLN A 156 22.36 -14.50 15.01
CA GLN A 156 23.64 -13.93 14.57
C GLN A 156 24.60 -14.93 13.88
N ASP A 157 24.34 -16.23 14.02
CA ASP A 157 25.14 -17.28 13.41
C ASP A 157 24.51 -17.81 12.10
N LEU A 158 23.33 -17.32 11.72
CA LEU A 158 22.67 -17.65 10.47
C LEU A 158 23.36 -16.92 9.29
N PRO A 159 23.44 -17.56 8.11
CA PRO A 159 23.87 -16.85 6.93
C PRO A 159 22.90 -15.70 6.62
N HIS A 160 23.43 -14.62 6.07
CA HIS A 160 22.60 -13.50 5.59
C HIS A 160 21.65 -14.01 4.48
N ARG A 161 20.37 -13.94 4.73
CA ARG A 161 19.30 -14.36 3.82
C ARG A 161 18.31 -13.24 3.64
N ILE A 162 17.78 -13.16 2.45
CA ILE A 162 16.79 -12.13 2.09
C ILE A 162 15.47 -12.83 1.72
N LEU A 163 14.39 -12.31 2.26
CA LEU A 163 13.03 -12.57 1.78
C LEU A 163 12.65 -11.44 0.83
N GLU A 164 12.30 -11.80 -0.40
CA GLU A 164 11.73 -10.87 -1.39
C GLU A 164 10.40 -10.30 -0.87
N THR A 165 10.22 -8.98 -0.95
CA THR A 165 9.02 -8.33 -0.44
C THR A 165 7.94 -8.14 -1.51
N GLY A 166 8.29 -8.27 -2.78
CA GLY A 166 7.38 -8.00 -3.89
C GLY A 166 7.13 -6.50 -4.18
N ALA A 167 7.57 -5.60 -3.31
CA ALA A 167 7.18 -4.19 -3.40
C ALA A 167 7.65 -3.50 -4.68
N PHE A 168 8.92 -3.69 -5.06
CA PHE A 168 9.47 -3.12 -6.29
C PHE A 168 10.66 -3.90 -6.84
N TYR A 169 10.88 -3.73 -8.15
CA TYR A 169 11.98 -4.28 -8.94
C TYR A 169 12.48 -3.22 -9.91
N VAL A 170 13.78 -3.07 -10.02
CA VAL A 170 14.41 -2.15 -10.97
C VAL A 170 15.31 -2.95 -11.91
N PHE A 171 15.20 -2.73 -13.21
CA PHE A 171 15.96 -3.46 -14.21
C PHE A 171 16.09 -2.67 -15.52
N ARG A 172 17.05 -3.06 -16.35
CA ARG A 172 17.16 -2.55 -17.72
C ARG A 172 16.03 -3.13 -18.58
N ALA A 173 15.34 -2.28 -19.34
CA ALA A 173 14.26 -2.73 -20.25
C ALA A 173 14.76 -3.79 -21.25
N SER A 174 15.96 -3.64 -21.79
CA SER A 174 16.59 -4.62 -22.70
C SER A 174 16.78 -5.99 -22.06
N GLY A 175 17.03 -6.04 -20.74
CA GLY A 175 17.24 -7.28 -20.00
C GLY A 175 15.97 -8.12 -19.92
N ILE A 176 14.84 -7.54 -19.52
CA ILE A 176 13.55 -8.26 -19.47
C ILE A 176 13.04 -8.63 -20.87
N VAL A 177 13.24 -7.75 -21.85
CA VAL A 177 12.85 -8.04 -23.24
C VAL A 177 13.61 -9.24 -23.79
N SER A 178 14.91 -9.39 -23.49
CA SER A 178 15.73 -10.49 -23.96
C SER A 178 15.55 -11.79 -23.20
N SER A 179 15.32 -11.72 -21.88
CA SER A 179 15.22 -12.90 -21.00
C SER A 179 13.79 -13.39 -20.78
N GLY A 180 12.80 -12.53 -20.96
CA GLY A 180 11.41 -12.80 -20.59
C GLY A 180 11.15 -12.78 -19.07
N SER A 181 12.14 -12.40 -18.25
CA SER A 181 12.08 -12.44 -16.80
C SER A 181 12.61 -11.13 -16.20
N ARG A 182 11.97 -10.66 -15.12
CA ARG A 182 12.49 -9.53 -14.32
C ARG A 182 13.80 -9.88 -13.63
N PHE A 183 14.06 -11.14 -13.33
CA PHE A 183 15.30 -11.63 -12.75
C PHE A 183 16.28 -12.06 -13.87
N HIS A 184 17.31 -11.24 -14.09
CA HIS A 184 18.35 -11.51 -15.09
C HIS A 184 19.69 -10.89 -14.66
N GLY A 185 20.77 -11.41 -15.20
CA GLY A 185 22.12 -10.89 -14.97
C GLY A 185 22.57 -10.94 -13.50
N ARG A 186 23.33 -9.92 -13.10
CA ARG A 186 23.78 -9.73 -11.71
C ARG A 186 22.66 -9.04 -10.91
N ILE A 187 22.22 -9.72 -9.85
CA ILE A 187 21.07 -9.32 -9.05
C ILE A 187 21.52 -8.60 -7.78
N GLY A 188 21.00 -7.39 -7.57
CA GLY A 188 21.17 -6.61 -6.36
C GLY A 188 19.94 -6.64 -5.46
N VAL A 189 20.13 -6.32 -4.18
CA VAL A 189 19.04 -6.23 -3.20
C VAL A 189 19.09 -4.87 -2.50
N VAL A 190 17.93 -4.22 -2.43
CA VAL A 190 17.72 -3.12 -1.50
C VAL A 190 17.05 -3.67 -0.25
N GLU A 191 17.80 -3.73 0.84
CA GLU A 191 17.21 -4.10 2.12
C GLU A 191 16.34 -2.96 2.63
N VAL A 192 15.04 -3.25 2.76
CA VAL A 192 14.02 -2.30 3.23
C VAL A 192 13.70 -2.50 4.70
N ALA A 193 13.16 -1.48 5.34
CA ALA A 193 12.67 -1.61 6.72
C ALA A 193 11.53 -2.65 6.80
N ARG A 194 11.44 -3.40 7.92
CA ARG A 194 10.40 -4.44 8.08
C ARG A 194 8.98 -3.92 7.90
N ASN A 195 8.70 -2.70 8.34
CA ASN A 195 7.39 -2.10 8.16
C ASN A 195 7.07 -1.83 6.68
N ASN A 196 8.11 -1.62 5.85
CA ASN A 196 7.99 -1.37 4.41
C ASN A 196 7.87 -2.67 3.59
N ALA A 197 8.07 -3.82 4.23
CA ALA A 197 7.98 -5.14 3.60
C ALA A 197 6.55 -5.72 3.56
N MET A 198 5.55 -4.93 3.95
CA MET A 198 4.17 -5.37 4.00
C MET A 198 3.55 -5.44 2.60
N GLU A 199 2.86 -6.55 2.33
CA GLU A 199 2.01 -6.73 1.17
C GLU A 199 0.55 -6.95 1.61
N ILE A 200 -0.42 -6.45 0.84
CA ILE A 200 -1.85 -6.59 1.13
C ILE A 200 -2.45 -7.62 0.17
N ASP A 201 -2.79 -8.80 0.70
CA ASP A 201 -3.44 -9.88 -0.04
C ASP A 201 -4.79 -10.28 0.56
N SER A 202 -5.01 -10.02 1.84
CA SER A 202 -6.22 -10.33 2.58
C SER A 202 -6.82 -9.08 3.24
N TYR A 203 -8.07 -9.19 3.69
CA TYR A 203 -8.69 -8.11 4.48
C TYR A 203 -7.97 -7.87 5.82
N ASP A 204 -7.36 -8.91 6.41
CA ASP A 204 -6.57 -8.77 7.63
C ASP A 204 -5.31 -7.93 7.39
N ASP A 205 -4.64 -8.13 6.25
CA ASP A 205 -3.49 -7.31 5.85
C ASP A 205 -3.92 -5.86 5.63
N LEU A 206 -5.07 -5.65 4.95
CA LEU A 206 -5.60 -4.31 4.72
C LEU A 206 -5.92 -3.58 6.03
N GLU A 207 -6.52 -4.28 6.99
CA GLU A 207 -6.82 -3.69 8.29
C GLU A 207 -5.54 -3.39 9.08
N LEU A 208 -4.54 -4.28 9.02
CA LEU A 208 -3.23 -4.05 9.63
C LEU A 208 -2.53 -2.83 8.98
N ALA A 209 -2.55 -2.74 7.64
CA ALA A 209 -2.00 -1.59 6.93
C ALA A 209 -2.67 -0.27 7.33
N ARG A 210 -4.01 -0.28 7.47
CA ARG A 210 -4.76 0.91 7.94
C ARG A 210 -4.34 1.36 9.33
N ARG A 211 -4.08 0.42 10.24
CA ARG A 211 -3.61 0.73 11.60
C ARG A 211 -2.19 1.27 11.60
N LEU A 212 -1.30 0.70 10.79
CA LEU A 212 0.07 1.18 10.65
C LEU A 212 0.10 2.59 10.05
N ALA A 213 -0.68 2.84 9.00
CA ALA A 213 -0.76 4.15 8.37
C ALA A 213 -1.25 5.26 9.32
N GLN A 214 -2.08 4.94 10.31
CA GLN A 214 -2.48 5.91 11.36
C GLN A 214 -1.31 6.40 12.20
N SER A 215 -0.23 5.62 12.30
CA SER A 215 0.98 6.02 13.04
C SER A 215 1.99 6.78 12.16
N GLU A 216 1.95 6.59 10.83
CA GLU A 216 2.87 7.25 9.88
C GLU A 216 2.41 8.65 9.49
N TYR A 217 1.11 8.90 9.53
CA TYR A 217 0.54 10.23 9.42
C TYR A 217 0.08 10.72 10.81
N PRO A 218 1.01 11.12 11.69
CA PRO A 218 0.63 12.14 12.62
C PRO A 218 0.10 13.24 11.71
N ALA A 219 -1.11 13.69 11.93
CA ALA A 219 -1.74 14.71 11.12
C ALA A 219 -0.72 15.83 10.88
N GLU A 220 0.04 15.77 9.78
CA GLU A 220 0.87 16.88 9.36
C GLU A 220 -0.11 17.96 9.01
N GLY A 221 -0.31 18.79 10.02
CA GLY A 221 -0.72 20.11 9.86
C GLY A 221 -1.89 20.32 8.91
N VAL A 222 -3.11 19.98 9.30
CA VAL A 222 -4.17 20.96 9.11
C VAL A 222 -3.59 22.22 9.75
N GLY A 223 -3.29 23.25 8.96
CA GLY A 223 -2.73 24.50 9.49
C GLY A 223 -3.55 25.01 10.67
N PRO A 224 -3.21 26.11 11.32
CA PRO A 224 -3.92 26.58 12.50
C PRO A 224 -5.43 26.55 12.22
N VAL A 225 -6.14 25.71 12.97
CA VAL A 225 -7.58 25.52 12.82
C VAL A 225 -8.25 26.43 13.84
N ASP A 226 -9.04 27.39 13.35
CA ASP A 226 -9.77 28.32 14.22
C ASP A 226 -11.04 27.70 14.80
N LEU A 227 -11.63 26.70 14.13
CA LEU A 227 -12.85 26.02 14.55
C LEU A 227 -12.95 24.64 13.90
N VAL A 228 -13.30 23.63 14.70
CA VAL A 228 -13.71 22.29 14.19
C VAL A 228 -15.21 22.16 14.34
N VAL A 229 -15.88 21.87 13.22
CA VAL A 229 -17.32 21.62 13.19
C VAL A 229 -17.55 20.13 12.92
N PHE A 230 -18.25 19.46 13.82
CA PHE A 230 -18.67 18.06 13.65
C PHE A 230 -20.15 18.00 13.30
N ASP A 231 -20.50 17.18 12.32
CA ASP A 231 -21.86 16.66 12.21
C ASP A 231 -22.10 15.62 13.32
N PHE A 232 -23.34 15.35 13.66
CA PHE A 232 -23.68 14.42 14.76
C PHE A 232 -24.00 13.02 14.24
N ASP A 233 -24.91 12.91 13.28
CA ASP A 233 -25.40 11.63 12.79
C ASP A 233 -24.41 11.01 11.79
N GLY A 234 -24.09 9.72 11.96
CA GLY A 234 -23.05 9.05 11.16
C GLY A 234 -21.59 9.44 11.51
N VAL A 235 -21.37 10.51 12.29
CA VAL A 235 -20.05 10.95 12.77
C VAL A 235 -19.84 10.55 14.22
N HIS A 236 -20.71 11.00 15.13
CA HIS A 236 -20.68 10.63 16.55
C HIS A 236 -21.49 9.37 16.86
N THR A 237 -22.39 8.98 15.97
CA THR A 237 -23.23 7.79 16.05
C THR A 237 -22.92 6.85 14.87
N ASP A 238 -23.50 5.67 14.90
CA ASP A 238 -23.47 4.71 13.78
C ASP A 238 -24.69 4.86 12.86
N ASP A 239 -25.34 6.02 12.89
CA ASP A 239 -26.55 6.37 12.12
C ASP A 239 -27.74 5.40 12.38
N ARG A 240 -27.78 4.83 13.60
CA ARG A 240 -28.85 3.94 14.04
C ARG A 240 -29.55 4.51 15.25
N VAL A 241 -30.87 4.52 15.19
CA VAL A 241 -31.75 4.94 16.27
C VAL A 241 -32.44 3.72 16.86
N PHE A 242 -32.43 3.60 18.17
CA PHE A 242 -33.25 2.64 18.92
C PHE A 242 -34.47 3.38 19.43
N VAL A 243 -35.66 2.86 19.12
CA VAL A 243 -36.92 3.42 19.58
C VAL A 243 -37.57 2.42 20.48
N ASP A 244 -37.95 2.79 21.71
CA ASP A 244 -38.69 1.93 22.61
C ASP A 244 -40.20 2.00 22.35
N GLU A 245 -40.97 1.13 23.04
CA GLU A 245 -42.43 1.07 22.90
C GLU A 245 -43.17 2.34 23.37
N SER A 246 -42.51 3.27 24.07
CA SER A 246 -43.05 4.58 24.43
C SER A 246 -42.67 5.68 23.43
N GLY A 247 -41.94 5.31 22.36
CA GLY A 247 -41.47 6.25 21.33
C GLY A 247 -40.24 7.05 21.73
N VAL A 248 -39.55 6.65 22.81
CA VAL A 248 -38.29 7.32 23.23
C VAL A 248 -37.14 6.83 22.38
N GLU A 249 -36.47 7.76 21.74
CA GLU A 249 -35.28 7.49 20.91
C GLU A 249 -34.01 7.48 21.73
N SER A 250 -33.10 6.54 21.39
CA SER A 250 -31.76 6.47 21.92
C SER A 250 -30.75 6.15 20.81
N VAL A 251 -29.55 6.72 20.90
CA VAL A 251 -28.46 6.50 19.94
C VAL A 251 -27.23 5.98 20.66
N ARG A 252 -26.43 5.19 19.93
CA ARG A 252 -25.17 4.68 20.44
C ARG A 252 -24.01 5.57 19.96
N VAL A 253 -23.20 6.06 20.90
CA VAL A 253 -22.00 6.87 20.61
C VAL A 253 -20.74 6.10 20.96
N LYS A 254 -19.64 6.37 20.27
CA LYS A 254 -18.33 5.79 20.56
C LYS A 254 -17.62 6.56 21.69
N ARG A 255 -17.06 5.82 22.64
CA ARG A 255 -16.28 6.41 23.73
C ARG A 255 -14.97 7.06 23.25
N GLY A 256 -14.36 6.52 22.18
CA GLY A 256 -13.15 7.04 21.56
C GLY A 256 -13.30 8.47 21.04
N ASP A 257 -14.46 8.81 20.47
CA ASP A 257 -14.73 10.16 19.94
C ASP A 257 -14.70 11.22 21.06
N GLY A 258 -15.21 10.87 22.25
CA GLY A 258 -15.12 11.75 23.43
C GLY A 258 -13.69 12.00 23.90
N MET A 259 -12.78 11.04 23.72
CA MET A 259 -11.35 11.23 24.01
C MET A 259 -10.71 12.17 22.99
N GLY A 260 -10.97 12.01 21.69
CA GLY A 260 -10.49 12.88 20.61
C GLY A 260 -10.95 14.34 20.81
N ILE A 261 -12.22 14.55 21.09
CA ILE A 261 -12.80 15.88 21.43
C ILE A 261 -12.11 16.47 22.68
N GLY A 262 -11.85 15.65 23.69
CA GLY A 262 -11.14 16.07 24.90
C GLY A 262 -9.71 16.54 24.64
N LEU A 263 -9.01 15.92 23.68
CA LEU A 263 -7.67 16.35 23.25
C LEU A 263 -7.71 17.68 22.51
N LEU A 264 -8.66 17.87 21.59
CA LEU A 264 -8.87 19.14 20.87
C LEU A 264 -9.19 20.29 21.85
N LYS A 265 -10.08 20.07 22.82
CA LYS A 265 -10.39 21.04 23.87
C LYS A 265 -9.15 21.43 24.71
N LYS A 266 -8.32 20.43 25.08
CA LYS A 266 -7.05 20.68 25.78
C LYS A 266 -6.04 21.48 24.96
N ALA A 267 -6.06 21.28 23.62
CA ALA A 267 -5.24 22.05 22.68
C ALA A 267 -5.78 23.46 22.41
N GLY A 268 -6.90 23.85 23.03
CA GLY A 268 -7.50 25.18 22.87
C GLY A 268 -8.25 25.40 21.58
N VAL A 269 -8.57 24.30 20.83
CA VAL A 269 -9.30 24.39 19.57
C VAL A 269 -10.79 24.49 19.85
N PRO A 270 -11.49 25.55 19.39
CA PRO A 270 -12.94 25.68 19.47
C PRO A 270 -13.64 24.54 18.71
N ILE A 271 -14.70 23.99 19.31
CA ILE A 271 -15.45 22.88 18.74
C ILE A 271 -16.93 23.22 18.71
N LEU A 272 -17.58 22.95 17.57
CA LEU A 272 -19.01 23.08 17.38
C LEU A 272 -19.57 21.73 16.89
N ILE A 273 -20.67 21.27 17.50
CA ILE A 273 -21.47 20.17 16.95
C ILE A 273 -22.67 20.79 16.25
N LEU A 274 -22.83 20.49 14.97
CA LEU A 274 -23.93 20.95 14.12
C LEU A 274 -24.78 19.73 13.76
N SER A 275 -26.08 19.78 14.07
CA SER A 275 -27.03 18.73 13.68
C SER A 275 -28.35 19.37 13.27
N THR A 276 -29.02 18.78 12.30
CA THR A 276 -30.41 19.14 11.92
C THR A 276 -31.42 18.55 12.89
N GLU A 277 -31.02 17.57 13.70
CA GLU A 277 -31.88 16.91 14.67
C GLU A 277 -32.10 17.75 15.94
N LYS A 278 -33.35 17.79 16.39
CA LYS A 278 -33.74 18.46 17.66
C LYS A 278 -33.67 17.53 18.87
N ASN A 279 -32.99 16.36 18.73
CA ASN A 279 -32.94 15.35 19.77
C ASN A 279 -32.10 15.83 20.97
N PRO A 280 -32.63 15.72 22.23
CA PRO A 280 -31.89 16.12 23.44
C PRO A 280 -30.54 15.41 23.62
N VAL A 281 -30.32 14.25 22.99
CA VAL A 281 -29.07 13.50 23.01
C VAL A 281 -27.92 14.31 22.42
N VAL A 282 -28.15 15.09 21.34
CA VAL A 282 -27.17 15.98 20.76
C VAL A 282 -26.67 16.98 21.78
N THR A 283 -27.60 17.66 22.46
CA THR A 283 -27.28 18.64 23.51
C THR A 283 -26.56 18.01 24.70
N ALA A 284 -26.98 16.80 25.11
CA ALA A 284 -26.37 16.08 26.22
C ALA A 284 -24.92 15.69 25.91
N ARG A 285 -24.61 15.38 24.64
CA ARG A 285 -23.28 14.97 24.18
C ARG A 285 -22.34 16.19 23.94
N ALA A 286 -22.90 17.33 23.57
CA ALA A 286 -22.15 18.57 23.33
C ALA A 286 -21.62 19.25 24.61
N LYS A 287 -22.16 18.92 25.79
CA LYS A 287 -21.70 19.37 27.10
C LYS A 287 -20.51 18.57 27.58
#